data_4da077af1f7ef454fbb75083d23bf2c8
#
_entry.id   4da077af1f7ef454fbb75083d23bf2c8
#
_cell.length_a   1.000
_cell.length_b   1.000
_cell.length_c   1.000
_cell.angle_alpha   90.00
_cell.angle_beta   90.00
_cell.angle_gamma   90.00
#
_symmetry.space_group_name_H-M   'P 1'
#
loop_
_entity.id
_entity.type
_entity.pdbx_description
1 polymer ?
#
loop_
_entity_poly.entity_id
_entity_poly.type
_entity_poly.pdbx_seq_one_letter_code
_entity_poly.pdbx_strand_id
1 'polypeptide(L)'
;MSPPTPPAADRPLDIIMNAGSGRGGVVEAARRIETLLAEAGRQGRIVLARHGRDIRPAAERAAKDGTAGLVAAGGDGTVNTLAGVAIDAGVPLGVLPQGTLNHFAKDLGLPTDLDAALGVVLAGHTRRVDVGEVSGRIFVNNSSLGVYPRIVRLRERYGARGPGKWLAALWATLAVLRRHPFAAVRLVANGEPLLRRTPFVFVGNNEYRMEGLRAGTRETLDRGVLAIYVMNASGRRSLVWLGLQILLGRTGQLQELDTFLLEEATIELKRSTVGVALDGEVAELRSPLVYRSRPGALQVFVPAAQEPAPG
;
A
#
# COMPACT_ATOMS: atom_id res chain seq x y z
N MET A 1 -18.47 -16.25 -8.16
CA MET A 1 -16.99 -16.17 -8.18
C MET A 1 -16.47 -17.25 -9.12
N SER A 2 -15.70 -16.88 -10.14
CA SER A 2 -15.07 -17.87 -11.03
C SER A 2 -13.92 -18.55 -10.29
N PRO A 3 -13.69 -19.87 -10.44
CA PRO A 3 -12.58 -20.56 -9.82
C PRO A 3 -11.25 -19.98 -10.30
N PRO A 4 -10.21 -19.95 -9.44
CA PRO A 4 -8.90 -19.45 -9.80
C PRO A 4 -8.27 -20.29 -10.91
N THR A 5 -7.67 -19.64 -11.92
CA THR A 5 -6.95 -20.29 -13.00
C THR A 5 -5.50 -20.57 -12.57
N PRO A 6 -4.99 -21.80 -12.66
CA PRO A 6 -3.60 -22.08 -12.33
C PRO A 6 -2.65 -21.40 -13.32
N PRO A 7 -1.50 -20.85 -12.85
CA PRO A 7 -0.49 -20.31 -13.74
C PRO A 7 0.15 -21.39 -14.62
N ALA A 8 0.62 -21.01 -15.82
CA ALA A 8 1.30 -21.92 -16.73
C ALA A 8 2.54 -22.57 -16.06
N ALA A 9 2.51 -23.88 -15.87
CA ALA A 9 3.50 -24.62 -15.08
C ALA A 9 4.93 -24.55 -15.66
N ASP A 10 5.07 -24.26 -16.95
CA ASP A 10 6.35 -24.32 -17.69
C ASP A 10 7.20 -23.03 -17.60
N ARG A 11 6.66 -21.94 -17.05
CA ARG A 11 7.40 -20.68 -16.93
C ARG A 11 7.93 -20.50 -15.51
N PRO A 12 9.11 -19.86 -15.34
CA PRO A 12 9.67 -19.59 -14.02
C PRO A 12 8.86 -18.55 -13.25
N LEU A 13 8.88 -18.66 -11.92
CA LEU A 13 8.50 -17.57 -11.02
C LEU A 13 9.68 -16.62 -10.85
N ASP A 14 9.46 -15.31 -10.95
CA ASP A 14 10.50 -14.32 -10.72
C ASP A 14 10.33 -13.68 -9.35
N ILE A 15 11.23 -14.00 -8.42
CA ILE A 15 11.24 -13.52 -7.05
C ILE A 15 12.19 -12.34 -6.95
N ILE A 16 11.64 -11.13 -6.71
CA ILE A 16 12.43 -9.92 -6.57
C ILE A 16 12.50 -9.54 -5.11
N MET A 17 13.70 -9.64 -4.55
CA MET A 17 13.97 -9.39 -3.13
C MET A 17 14.61 -8.03 -2.93
N ASN A 18 14.08 -7.26 -1.99
CA ASN A 18 14.67 -5.98 -1.59
C ASN A 18 15.78 -6.18 -0.55
N ALA A 19 17.02 -6.24 -1.00
CA ALA A 19 18.18 -6.38 -0.13
C ALA A 19 18.51 -5.10 0.68
N GLY A 20 17.95 -3.94 0.30
CA GLY A 20 18.14 -2.66 1.00
C GLY A 20 17.30 -2.49 2.27
N SER A 21 16.40 -3.41 2.60
CA SER A 21 15.49 -3.30 3.75
C SER A 21 16.13 -3.55 5.13
N GLY A 22 17.45 -3.67 5.21
CA GLY A 22 18.24 -3.54 6.45
C GLY A 22 18.16 -4.67 7.48
N ARG A 23 17.47 -5.78 7.19
CA ARG A 23 17.52 -7.00 8.01
C ARG A 23 18.55 -7.95 7.41
N GLY A 24 19.61 -8.24 8.19
CA GLY A 24 20.54 -9.33 7.85
C GLY A 24 19.73 -10.63 7.60
N GLY A 25 20.16 -11.45 6.63
CA GLY A 25 19.49 -12.72 6.31
C GLY A 25 18.89 -12.79 4.91
N VAL A 26 19.00 -11.73 4.07
CA VAL A 26 18.46 -11.76 2.69
C VAL A 26 19.07 -12.89 1.87
N VAL A 27 20.36 -13.16 2.02
CA VAL A 27 21.06 -14.26 1.33
C VAL A 27 20.55 -15.62 1.82
N GLU A 28 20.31 -15.74 3.12
CA GLU A 28 19.77 -16.98 3.72
C GLU A 28 18.32 -17.21 3.27
N ALA A 29 17.50 -16.14 3.26
CA ALA A 29 16.14 -16.20 2.73
C ALA A 29 16.14 -16.60 1.24
N ALA A 30 17.05 -16.05 0.43
CA ALA A 30 17.19 -16.43 -0.97
C ALA A 30 17.51 -17.93 -1.14
N ARG A 31 18.49 -18.44 -0.38
CA ARG A 31 18.83 -19.88 -0.39
C ARG A 31 17.64 -20.75 0.04
N ARG A 32 16.90 -20.30 1.07
CA ARG A 32 15.72 -21.04 1.52
C ARG A 32 14.65 -21.11 0.43
N ILE A 33 14.41 -19.99 -0.28
CA ILE A 33 13.50 -19.93 -1.42
C ILE A 33 13.96 -20.88 -2.53
N GLU A 34 15.26 -20.90 -2.89
CA GLU A 34 15.83 -21.82 -3.89
C GLU A 34 15.56 -23.29 -3.53
N THR A 35 15.80 -23.65 -2.26
CA THR A 35 15.54 -25.00 -1.76
C THR A 35 14.07 -25.38 -1.90
N LEU A 36 13.14 -24.53 -1.46
CA LEU A 36 11.72 -24.79 -1.52
C LEU A 36 11.19 -24.88 -2.95
N LEU A 37 11.72 -24.05 -3.86
CA LEU A 37 11.39 -24.14 -5.28
C LEU A 37 11.84 -25.49 -5.88
N ALA A 38 13.07 -25.93 -5.54
CA ALA A 38 13.60 -27.20 -6.00
C ALA A 38 12.81 -28.40 -5.45
N GLU A 39 12.45 -28.37 -4.15
CA GLU A 39 11.60 -29.38 -3.51
C GLU A 39 10.21 -29.48 -4.17
N ALA A 40 9.66 -28.35 -4.60
CA ALA A 40 8.38 -28.28 -5.30
C ALA A 40 8.48 -28.57 -6.81
N GLY A 41 9.68 -28.83 -7.35
CA GLY A 41 9.90 -29.03 -8.78
C GLY A 41 9.55 -27.81 -9.64
N ARG A 42 9.58 -26.58 -9.05
CA ARG A 42 9.23 -25.33 -9.76
C ARG A 42 10.48 -24.55 -10.14
N GLN A 43 10.50 -24.08 -11.37
CA GLN A 43 11.54 -23.16 -11.81
C GLN A 43 11.30 -21.77 -11.22
N GLY A 44 12.37 -21.15 -10.69
CA GLY A 44 12.34 -19.78 -10.18
C GLY A 44 13.65 -19.04 -10.44
N ARG A 45 13.53 -17.73 -10.64
CA ARG A 45 14.69 -16.83 -10.79
C ARG A 45 14.64 -15.83 -9.63
N ILE A 46 15.73 -15.73 -8.86
CA ILE A 46 15.81 -14.82 -7.71
C ILE A 46 16.69 -13.64 -8.09
N VAL A 47 16.17 -12.43 -7.91
CA VAL A 47 16.88 -11.17 -8.15
C VAL A 47 16.97 -10.40 -6.84
N LEU A 48 18.22 -10.14 -6.40
CA LEU A 48 18.50 -9.32 -5.21
C LEU A 48 18.65 -7.85 -5.64
N ALA A 49 17.62 -7.04 -5.44
CA ALA A 49 17.68 -5.60 -5.67
C ALA A 49 18.35 -4.90 -4.51
N ARG A 50 19.52 -4.30 -4.73
CA ARG A 50 20.29 -3.60 -3.69
C ARG A 50 19.66 -2.28 -3.25
N HIS A 51 18.94 -1.63 -4.16
CA HIS A 51 18.25 -0.36 -3.93
C HIS A 51 16.81 -0.43 -4.44
N GLY A 52 15.89 0.33 -3.83
CA GLY A 52 14.49 0.38 -4.26
C GLY A 52 14.31 0.73 -5.75
N ARG A 53 15.19 1.59 -6.30
CA ARG A 53 15.17 1.96 -7.74
C ARG A 53 15.47 0.79 -8.68
N ASP A 54 16.09 -0.29 -8.20
CA ASP A 54 16.47 -1.44 -9.01
C ASP A 54 15.31 -2.44 -9.15
N ILE A 55 14.28 -2.33 -8.29
CA ILE A 55 13.15 -3.27 -8.20
C ILE A 55 12.32 -3.22 -9.48
N ARG A 56 11.87 -2.04 -9.92
CA ARG A 56 11.03 -1.91 -11.13
C ARG A 56 11.74 -2.41 -12.38
N PRO A 57 13.00 -2.01 -12.70
CA PRO A 57 13.70 -2.54 -13.87
C PRO A 57 13.91 -4.07 -13.85
N ALA A 58 14.07 -4.66 -12.65
CA ALA A 58 14.17 -6.10 -12.50
C ALA A 58 12.83 -6.80 -12.83
N ALA A 59 11.72 -6.26 -12.30
CA ALA A 59 10.39 -6.77 -12.56
C ALA A 59 9.99 -6.66 -14.05
N GLU A 60 10.28 -5.53 -14.68
CA GLU A 60 10.00 -5.30 -16.11
C GLU A 60 10.79 -6.25 -17.02
N ARG A 61 12.05 -6.55 -16.66
CA ARG A 61 12.83 -7.58 -17.38
C ARG A 61 12.22 -8.96 -17.21
N ALA A 62 11.91 -9.36 -15.98
CA ALA A 62 11.27 -10.64 -15.69
C ALA A 62 9.96 -10.82 -16.47
N ALA A 63 9.14 -9.76 -16.54
CA ALA A 63 7.89 -9.78 -17.32
C ALA A 63 8.15 -9.97 -18.83
N LYS A 64 9.15 -9.28 -19.40
CA LYS A 64 9.56 -9.44 -20.80
C LYS A 64 10.11 -10.83 -21.12
N ASP A 65 10.83 -11.42 -20.17
CA ASP A 65 11.46 -12.75 -20.30
C ASP A 65 10.44 -13.90 -20.09
N GLY A 66 9.17 -13.58 -19.90
CA GLY A 66 8.10 -14.57 -19.86
C GLY A 66 7.96 -15.27 -18.51
N THR A 67 7.71 -14.53 -17.45
CA THR A 67 7.43 -15.06 -16.10
C THR A 67 6.06 -15.74 -16.00
N ALA A 68 5.92 -16.73 -15.11
CA ALA A 68 4.63 -17.27 -14.67
C ALA A 68 3.95 -16.40 -13.62
N GLY A 69 4.72 -15.57 -12.90
CA GLY A 69 4.27 -14.65 -11.88
C GLY A 69 5.44 -13.90 -11.27
N LEU A 70 5.20 -12.64 -10.89
CA LEU A 70 6.15 -11.81 -10.15
C LEU A 70 5.93 -12.00 -8.66
N VAL A 71 7.00 -12.22 -7.91
CA VAL A 71 6.92 -12.41 -6.45
C VAL A 71 7.72 -11.32 -5.74
N ALA A 72 7.02 -10.52 -4.95
CA ALA A 72 7.60 -9.44 -4.15
C ALA A 72 8.08 -9.97 -2.79
N ALA A 73 9.38 -10.12 -2.61
CA ALA A 73 9.97 -10.43 -1.31
C ALA A 73 10.47 -9.13 -0.64
N GLY A 74 9.60 -8.51 0.16
CA GLY A 74 9.90 -7.22 0.77
C GLY A 74 8.72 -6.63 1.55
N GLY A 75 8.76 -5.32 1.77
CA GLY A 75 7.68 -4.56 2.39
C GLY A 75 6.71 -3.95 1.38
N ASP A 76 5.75 -3.15 1.87
CA ASP A 76 4.65 -2.56 1.08
C ASP A 76 5.13 -1.78 -0.16
N GLY A 77 6.28 -1.06 -0.09
CA GLY A 77 6.84 -0.36 -1.26
C GLY A 77 7.32 -1.30 -2.37
N THR A 78 7.91 -2.46 -2.01
CA THR A 78 8.29 -3.50 -2.98
C THR A 78 7.05 -4.09 -3.63
N VAL A 79 6.04 -4.40 -2.83
CA VAL A 79 4.75 -4.94 -3.29
C VAL A 79 4.08 -3.98 -4.25
N ASN A 80 3.98 -2.69 -3.91
CA ASN A 80 3.36 -1.69 -4.77
C ASN A 80 4.10 -1.52 -6.11
N THR A 81 5.44 -1.53 -6.07
CA THR A 81 6.25 -1.44 -7.30
C THR A 81 6.01 -2.62 -8.23
N LEU A 82 6.01 -3.85 -7.69
CA LEU A 82 5.75 -5.05 -8.49
C LEU A 82 4.30 -5.14 -8.94
N ALA A 83 3.35 -4.69 -8.14
CA ALA A 83 1.93 -4.65 -8.51
C ALA A 83 1.71 -3.87 -9.82
N GLY A 84 2.37 -2.70 -9.98
CA GLY A 84 2.30 -1.95 -11.22
C GLY A 84 2.78 -2.75 -12.43
N VAL A 85 3.94 -3.38 -12.31
CA VAL A 85 4.51 -4.18 -13.40
C VAL A 85 3.65 -5.43 -13.69
N ALA A 86 3.13 -6.07 -12.63
CA ALA A 86 2.27 -7.25 -12.77
C ALA A 86 0.96 -6.94 -13.52
N ILE A 87 0.36 -5.77 -13.22
CA ILE A 87 -0.83 -5.28 -13.94
C ILE A 87 -0.51 -5.05 -15.42
N ASP A 88 0.58 -4.31 -15.69
CA ASP A 88 0.97 -3.94 -17.06
C ASP A 88 1.31 -5.21 -17.90
N ALA A 89 1.90 -6.22 -17.27
CA ALA A 89 2.28 -7.47 -17.90
C ALA A 89 1.16 -8.54 -17.93
N GLY A 90 0.06 -8.34 -17.20
CA GLY A 90 -1.04 -9.31 -17.09
C GLY A 90 -0.65 -10.60 -16.38
N VAL A 91 0.32 -10.56 -15.44
CA VAL A 91 0.81 -11.72 -14.69
C VAL A 91 0.41 -11.61 -13.21
N PRO A 92 0.25 -12.75 -12.49
CA PRO A 92 -0.10 -12.71 -11.09
C PRO A 92 1.07 -12.22 -10.22
N LEU A 93 0.72 -11.57 -9.10
CA LEU A 93 1.64 -11.09 -8.07
C LEU A 93 1.62 -12.02 -6.85
N GLY A 94 2.77 -12.54 -6.46
CA GLY A 94 3.02 -13.18 -5.17
C GLY A 94 3.61 -12.20 -4.16
N VAL A 95 3.36 -12.43 -2.88
CA VAL A 95 3.90 -11.60 -1.81
C VAL A 95 4.53 -12.47 -0.74
N LEU A 96 5.83 -12.25 -0.49
CA LEU A 96 6.57 -12.80 0.64
C LEU A 96 6.83 -11.65 1.63
N PRO A 97 6.06 -11.55 2.73
CA PRO A 97 6.05 -10.37 3.58
C PRO A 97 7.31 -10.29 4.46
N GLN A 98 8.27 -9.46 4.07
CA GLN A 98 9.51 -9.23 4.82
C GLN A 98 9.62 -7.80 5.40
N GLY A 99 8.56 -7.01 5.26
CA GLY A 99 8.47 -5.65 5.80
C GLY A 99 8.07 -5.61 7.27
N THR A 100 7.93 -4.40 7.79
CA THR A 100 7.50 -4.18 9.19
C THR A 100 5.98 -4.20 9.34
N LEU A 101 5.24 -3.65 8.38
CA LEU A 101 3.78 -3.47 8.46
C LEU A 101 3.04 -4.53 7.65
N ASN A 102 3.45 -4.77 6.40
CA ASN A 102 2.90 -5.77 5.49
C ASN A 102 1.35 -5.71 5.39
N HIS A 103 0.81 -4.49 5.21
CA HIS A 103 -0.63 -4.26 5.21
C HIS A 103 -1.34 -5.10 4.15
N PHE A 104 -0.84 -5.04 2.91
CA PHE A 104 -1.45 -5.77 1.81
C PHE A 104 -1.44 -7.29 2.00
N ALA A 105 -0.34 -7.84 2.52
CA ALA A 105 -0.25 -9.26 2.82
C ALA A 105 -1.26 -9.70 3.89
N LYS A 106 -1.45 -8.88 4.93
CA LYS A 106 -2.45 -9.13 5.98
C LYS A 106 -3.87 -9.13 5.45
N ASP A 107 -4.21 -8.17 4.59
CA ASP A 107 -5.54 -8.06 3.98
C ASP A 107 -5.82 -9.24 3.02
N LEU A 108 -4.77 -9.83 2.42
CA LEU A 108 -4.86 -11.06 1.63
C LEU A 108 -4.91 -12.34 2.48
N GLY A 109 -4.75 -12.24 3.81
CA GLY A 109 -4.68 -13.41 4.70
C GLY A 109 -3.41 -14.24 4.52
N LEU A 110 -2.31 -13.63 4.02
CA LEU A 110 -1.05 -14.32 3.79
C LEU A 110 -0.31 -14.56 5.10
N PRO A 111 0.32 -15.74 5.29
CA PRO A 111 1.18 -16.00 6.42
C PRO A 111 2.41 -15.08 6.40
N THR A 112 2.91 -14.75 7.59
CA THR A 112 4.13 -13.93 7.74
C THR A 112 5.42 -14.75 7.69
N ASP A 113 5.31 -16.05 7.86
CA ASP A 113 6.40 -17.00 7.71
C ASP A 113 6.77 -17.17 6.23
N LEU A 114 8.08 -17.21 5.92
CA LEU A 114 8.58 -17.25 4.55
C LEU A 114 8.17 -18.53 3.81
N ASP A 115 8.33 -19.66 4.48
CA ASP A 115 8.08 -20.98 3.88
C ASP A 115 6.58 -21.14 3.58
N ALA A 116 5.74 -20.76 4.54
CA ALA A 116 4.30 -20.80 4.39
C ALA A 116 3.80 -19.82 3.32
N ALA A 117 4.36 -18.61 3.25
CA ALA A 117 4.02 -17.62 2.22
C ALA A 117 4.42 -18.08 0.80
N LEU A 118 5.61 -18.69 0.66
CA LEU A 118 6.02 -19.29 -0.61
C LEU A 118 5.12 -20.47 -0.97
N GLY A 119 4.73 -21.28 0.02
CA GLY A 119 3.76 -22.38 -0.18
C GLY A 119 2.46 -21.91 -0.81
N VAL A 120 1.94 -20.73 -0.42
CA VAL A 120 0.75 -20.11 -1.05
C VAL A 120 1.00 -19.80 -2.54
N VAL A 121 2.16 -19.25 -2.86
CA VAL A 121 2.52 -18.95 -4.27
C VAL A 121 2.65 -20.24 -5.09
N LEU A 122 3.27 -21.27 -4.51
CA LEU A 122 3.47 -22.56 -5.16
C LEU A 122 2.16 -23.34 -5.37
N ALA A 123 1.19 -23.17 -4.47
CA ALA A 123 -0.16 -23.74 -4.62
C ALA A 123 -0.91 -23.17 -5.83
N GLY A 124 -0.52 -21.99 -6.32
CA GLY A 124 -0.99 -21.43 -7.58
C GLY A 124 -2.42 -20.87 -7.57
N HIS A 125 -3.09 -20.83 -6.43
CA HIS A 125 -4.43 -20.23 -6.33
C HIS A 125 -4.34 -18.71 -6.47
N THR A 126 -5.14 -18.13 -7.35
CA THR A 126 -5.13 -16.69 -7.57
C THR A 126 -6.51 -16.07 -7.46
N ARG A 127 -6.55 -14.80 -7.06
CA ARG A 127 -7.75 -13.97 -7.01
C ARG A 127 -7.47 -12.61 -7.65
N ARG A 128 -8.49 -12.01 -8.29
CA ARG A 128 -8.42 -10.63 -8.73
C ARG A 128 -8.82 -9.70 -7.60
N VAL A 129 -8.05 -8.63 -7.43
CA VAL A 129 -8.30 -7.58 -6.44
C VAL A 129 -8.21 -6.20 -7.10
N ASP A 130 -8.86 -5.23 -6.47
CA ASP A 130 -8.86 -3.86 -6.93
C ASP A 130 -7.52 -3.18 -6.62
N VAL A 131 -7.21 -2.14 -7.39
CA VAL A 131 -6.18 -1.17 -7.04
C VAL A 131 -6.75 0.24 -7.17
N GLY A 132 -6.24 1.14 -6.34
CA GLY A 132 -6.51 2.55 -6.50
C GLY A 132 -5.50 3.17 -7.48
N GLU A 133 -5.93 4.19 -8.20
CA GLU A 133 -5.08 4.98 -9.08
C GLU A 133 -5.24 6.47 -8.76
N VAL A 134 -4.15 7.23 -8.79
CA VAL A 134 -4.16 8.68 -8.78
C VAL A 134 -3.26 9.24 -9.86
N SER A 135 -3.85 9.95 -10.82
CA SER A 135 -3.14 10.60 -11.92
C SER A 135 -2.12 9.67 -12.62
N GLY A 136 -2.54 8.43 -12.91
CA GLY A 136 -1.74 7.40 -13.59
C GLY A 136 -0.78 6.62 -12.69
N ARG A 137 -0.78 6.84 -11.37
CA ARG A 137 -0.01 6.05 -10.40
C ARG A 137 -0.91 5.19 -9.55
N ILE A 138 -0.60 3.92 -9.47
CA ILE A 138 -1.37 2.97 -8.65
C ILE A 138 -0.94 3.01 -7.19
N PHE A 139 -1.85 2.57 -6.32
CA PHE A 139 -1.60 2.19 -4.94
C PHE A 139 -2.46 0.98 -4.58
N VAL A 140 -1.88 0.05 -3.84
CA VAL A 140 -2.57 -1.19 -3.44
C VAL A 140 -3.28 -1.05 -2.10
N ASN A 141 -2.77 -0.19 -1.22
CA ASN A 141 -3.36 0.07 0.09
C ASN A 141 -4.08 1.42 0.11
N ASN A 142 -3.34 2.51 0.13
CA ASN A 142 -3.91 3.83 0.31
C ASN A 142 -3.05 4.95 -0.26
N SER A 143 -3.72 6.08 -0.45
CA SER A 143 -3.09 7.36 -0.75
C SER A 143 -3.48 8.39 0.31
N SER A 144 -2.63 9.38 0.56
CA SER A 144 -2.96 10.46 1.47
C SER A 144 -2.37 11.80 1.07
N LEU A 145 -3.08 12.86 1.47
CA LEU A 145 -2.78 14.26 1.19
C LEU A 145 -2.72 15.09 2.48
N GLY A 146 -2.03 16.22 2.45
CA GLY A 146 -2.01 17.20 3.52
C GLY A 146 -0.80 17.09 4.44
N VAL A 147 -1.01 16.92 5.75
CA VAL A 147 0.05 16.92 6.75
C VAL A 147 0.91 15.67 6.69
N TYR A 148 0.32 14.52 6.41
CA TYR A 148 0.99 13.21 6.45
C TYR A 148 2.19 13.10 5.48
N PRO A 149 2.09 13.41 4.19
CA PRO A 149 3.25 13.39 3.28
C PRO A 149 4.41 14.29 3.74
N ARG A 150 4.09 15.38 4.45
CA ARG A 150 5.10 16.28 5.00
C ARG A 150 5.83 15.68 6.20
N ILE A 151 5.11 14.99 7.07
CA ILE A 151 5.69 14.27 8.21
C ILE A 151 6.60 13.14 7.71
N VAL A 152 6.18 12.39 6.70
CA VAL A 152 6.99 11.34 6.08
C VAL A 152 8.30 11.90 5.52
N ARG A 153 8.24 12.98 4.70
CA ARG A 153 9.44 13.64 4.16
C ARG A 153 10.39 14.20 5.23
N LEU A 154 9.85 14.76 6.31
CA LEU A 154 10.68 15.24 7.42
C LEU A 154 11.37 14.08 8.15
N ARG A 155 10.65 12.99 8.38
CA ARG A 155 11.21 11.77 8.99
C ARG A 155 12.34 11.18 8.16
N GLU A 156 12.23 11.16 6.84
CA GLU A 156 13.28 10.72 5.92
C GLU A 156 14.51 11.63 5.98
N ARG A 157 14.31 12.97 6.03
CA ARG A 157 15.40 13.96 6.11
C ARG A 157 16.19 13.91 7.42
N TYR A 158 15.53 13.64 8.55
CA TYR A 158 16.18 13.67 9.86
C TYR A 158 16.74 12.31 10.31
N GLY A 159 16.71 11.30 9.44
CA GLY A 159 17.38 10.01 9.64
C GLY A 159 16.85 9.24 10.85
N ALA A 160 16.33 8.07 10.62
CA ALA A 160 15.55 7.29 11.59
C ALA A 160 16.40 6.42 12.56
N ARG A 161 17.59 6.82 12.96
CA ARG A 161 18.44 5.99 13.86
C ARG A 161 18.80 6.75 15.12
N GLY A 162 18.28 6.30 16.28
CA GLY A 162 18.69 6.77 17.61
C GLY A 162 17.52 7.14 18.55
N PRO A 163 17.79 7.38 19.84
CA PRO A 163 16.80 7.75 20.86
C PRO A 163 16.10 9.10 20.61
N GLY A 164 16.68 9.97 19.77
CA GLY A 164 16.07 11.24 19.34
C GLY A 164 14.93 11.11 18.31
N LYS A 165 14.63 9.92 17.81
CA LYS A 165 13.62 9.62 16.80
C LYS A 165 12.22 10.15 17.14
N TRP A 166 11.78 9.99 18.37
CA TRP A 166 10.47 10.44 18.84
C TRP A 166 10.41 11.95 19.03
N LEU A 167 11.48 12.58 19.52
CA LEU A 167 11.60 14.03 19.61
C LEU A 167 11.64 14.66 18.22
N ALA A 168 12.38 14.10 17.27
CA ALA A 168 12.41 14.59 15.90
C ALA A 168 11.04 14.46 15.21
N ALA A 169 10.32 13.37 15.43
CA ALA A 169 8.95 13.19 14.91
C ALA A 169 7.98 14.19 15.56
N LEU A 170 8.09 14.44 16.85
CA LEU A 170 7.28 15.44 17.58
C LEU A 170 7.56 16.86 17.08
N TRP A 171 8.82 17.26 16.95
CA TRP A 171 9.22 18.56 16.39
C TRP A 171 8.77 18.74 14.95
N ALA A 172 8.89 17.70 14.12
CA ALA A 172 8.41 17.70 12.75
C ALA A 172 6.89 17.91 12.69
N THR A 173 6.15 17.20 13.52
CA THR A 173 4.69 17.34 13.63
C THR A 173 4.28 18.74 14.09
N LEU A 174 4.92 19.28 15.15
CA LEU A 174 4.68 20.63 15.64
C LEU A 174 5.03 21.70 14.59
N ALA A 175 6.14 21.55 13.86
CA ALA A 175 6.55 22.48 12.82
C ALA A 175 5.55 22.50 11.65
N VAL A 176 5.03 21.33 11.27
CA VAL A 176 4.01 21.22 10.22
C VAL A 176 2.68 21.81 10.69
N LEU A 177 2.26 21.55 11.92
CA LEU A 177 1.04 22.10 12.52
C LEU A 177 1.09 23.63 12.67
N ARG A 178 2.28 24.21 12.91
CA ARG A 178 2.48 25.66 12.98
C ARG A 178 2.41 26.36 11.63
N ARG A 179 2.83 25.71 10.53
CA ARG A 179 3.05 26.32 9.21
C ARG A 179 1.92 26.15 8.19
N HIS A 180 0.65 26.13 8.52
CA HIS A 180 -0.50 25.92 7.62
C HIS A 180 -0.95 24.43 7.53
N PRO A 181 -1.60 23.94 8.57
CA PRO A 181 -2.04 22.54 8.60
C PRO A 181 -3.23 22.24 7.67
N PHE A 182 -3.93 23.27 7.18
CA PHE A 182 -5.14 23.09 6.39
C PHE A 182 -4.89 23.34 4.90
N ALA A 183 -5.34 22.41 4.08
CA ALA A 183 -5.48 22.58 2.64
C ALA A 183 -6.94 22.89 2.31
N ALA A 184 -7.18 23.86 1.43
CA ALA A 184 -8.48 24.00 0.79
C ALA A 184 -8.54 22.93 -0.30
N VAL A 185 -9.45 22.01 -0.14
CA VAL A 185 -9.68 20.87 -1.04
C VAL A 185 -11.07 21.03 -1.64
N ARG A 186 -11.15 20.96 -2.96
CA ARG A 186 -12.41 20.78 -3.69
C ARG A 186 -12.46 19.33 -4.13
N LEU A 187 -13.31 18.57 -3.48
CA LEU A 187 -13.61 17.19 -3.84
C LEU A 187 -14.82 17.21 -4.78
N VAL A 188 -14.68 16.67 -5.96
CA VAL A 188 -15.82 16.45 -6.87
C VAL A 188 -16.22 14.97 -6.75
N ALA A 189 -17.38 14.74 -6.17
CA ALA A 189 -17.95 13.43 -5.92
C ALA A 189 -19.30 13.34 -6.64
N ASN A 190 -19.48 12.35 -7.52
CA ASN A 190 -20.73 12.17 -8.30
C ASN A 190 -21.17 13.43 -9.07
N GLY A 191 -20.21 14.24 -9.54
CA GLY A 191 -20.45 15.49 -10.24
C GLY A 191 -20.73 16.71 -9.34
N GLU A 192 -20.89 16.53 -8.03
CA GLU A 192 -21.11 17.62 -7.08
C GLU A 192 -19.83 18.08 -6.40
N PRO A 193 -19.53 19.38 -6.39
CA PRO A 193 -18.35 19.91 -5.73
C PRO A 193 -18.57 20.10 -4.23
N LEU A 194 -17.73 19.48 -3.44
CA LEU A 194 -17.66 19.64 -2.00
C LEU A 194 -16.41 20.43 -1.64
N LEU A 195 -16.57 21.65 -1.12
CA LEU A 195 -15.45 22.44 -0.63
C LEU A 195 -15.19 22.14 0.84
N ARG A 196 -13.97 21.75 1.16
CA ARG A 196 -13.52 21.47 2.54
C ARG A 196 -12.18 22.14 2.82
N ARG A 197 -12.01 22.56 4.05
CA ARG A 197 -10.73 23.00 4.57
C ARG A 197 -10.25 21.96 5.58
N THR A 198 -9.36 21.09 5.13
CA THR A 198 -8.94 19.92 5.88
C THR A 198 -7.43 19.84 6.06
N PRO A 199 -6.93 19.34 7.18
CA PRO A 199 -5.51 19.04 7.35
C PRO A 199 -5.09 17.73 6.65
N PHE A 200 -6.07 16.85 6.37
CA PHE A 200 -5.79 15.49 5.95
C PHE A 200 -6.93 14.90 5.11
N VAL A 201 -6.55 14.31 3.99
CA VAL A 201 -7.42 13.44 3.18
C VAL A 201 -6.72 12.09 3.06
N PHE A 202 -7.44 11.03 3.38
CA PHE A 202 -7.01 9.67 3.19
C PHE A 202 -7.92 8.99 2.17
N VAL A 203 -7.32 8.30 1.21
CA VAL A 203 -8.03 7.59 0.15
C VAL A 203 -7.60 6.13 0.22
N GLY A 204 -8.48 5.27 0.69
CA GLY A 204 -8.30 3.84 0.75
C GLY A 204 -8.69 3.17 -0.57
N ASN A 205 -7.92 2.18 -0.97
CA ASN A 205 -8.35 1.23 -1.99
C ASN A 205 -9.30 0.23 -1.31
N ASN A 206 -10.58 0.36 -1.53
CA ASN A 206 -11.68 -0.20 -0.75
C ASN A 206 -11.79 0.36 0.68
N GLU A 207 -12.85 -0.03 1.38
CA GLU A 207 -13.21 0.48 2.69
C GLU A 207 -12.35 -0.14 3.80
N TYR A 208 -11.86 0.72 4.69
CA TYR A 208 -11.13 0.32 5.88
C TYR A 208 -12.04 0.27 7.10
N ARG A 209 -11.87 -0.74 7.94
CA ARG A 209 -12.36 -0.65 9.32
C ARG A 209 -11.51 0.39 10.05
N MET A 210 -12.11 1.55 10.28
CA MET A 210 -11.42 2.64 10.95
C MET A 210 -11.48 2.46 12.48
N GLU A 211 -10.33 2.34 13.12
CA GLU A 211 -10.19 2.37 14.57
C GLU A 211 -9.72 3.78 14.99
N GLY A 212 -10.66 4.70 15.10
CA GLY A 212 -10.35 6.12 15.26
C GLY A 212 -9.69 6.69 14.01
N LEU A 213 -8.41 7.14 14.11
CA LEU A 213 -7.61 7.61 12.96
C LEU A 213 -6.68 6.54 12.38
N ARG A 214 -6.72 5.33 12.90
CA ARG A 214 -5.93 4.23 12.34
C ARG A 214 -6.76 3.50 11.31
N ALA A 215 -6.24 3.37 10.10
CA ALA A 215 -6.75 2.42 9.14
C ALA A 215 -6.41 1.01 9.66
N GLY A 216 -7.44 0.24 10.00
CA GLY A 216 -7.32 -1.17 10.35
C GLY A 216 -7.15 -2.03 9.11
N THR A 217 -7.71 -3.25 9.14
CA THR A 217 -7.76 -4.13 7.97
C THR A 217 -8.94 -3.78 7.07
N ARG A 218 -8.89 -4.21 5.83
CA ARG A 218 -10.01 -4.16 4.89
C ARG A 218 -10.77 -5.50 4.92
N GLU A 219 -12.08 -5.44 4.90
CA GLU A 219 -12.91 -6.66 4.86
C GLU A 219 -12.89 -7.31 3.48
N THR A 220 -12.85 -6.47 2.46
CA THR A 220 -12.86 -6.89 1.06
C THR A 220 -11.87 -6.07 0.24
N LEU A 221 -11.36 -6.66 -0.83
CA LEU A 221 -10.42 -6.04 -1.76
C LEU A 221 -10.97 -5.97 -3.20
N ASP A 222 -12.29 -6.16 -3.37
CA ASP A 222 -12.93 -6.38 -4.66
C ASP A 222 -14.31 -5.68 -4.79
N ARG A 223 -14.55 -4.60 -4.02
CA ARG A 223 -15.83 -3.83 -4.12
C ARG A 223 -15.85 -2.79 -5.25
N GLY A 224 -14.73 -2.55 -5.90
CA GLY A 224 -14.63 -1.58 -7.00
C GLY A 224 -14.71 -0.12 -6.55
N VAL A 225 -14.46 0.20 -5.27
CA VAL A 225 -14.63 1.55 -4.73
C VAL A 225 -13.37 2.09 -4.07
N LEU A 226 -13.25 3.41 -4.04
CA LEU A 226 -12.32 4.15 -3.20
C LEU A 226 -13.07 4.65 -1.97
N ALA A 227 -12.50 4.46 -0.79
CA ALA A 227 -13.00 5.05 0.44
C ALA A 227 -12.22 6.33 0.76
N ILE A 228 -12.89 7.49 0.62
CA ILE A 228 -12.28 8.80 0.84
C ILE A 228 -12.70 9.30 2.21
N TYR A 229 -11.71 9.48 3.08
CA TYR A 229 -11.90 10.00 4.43
C TYR A 229 -11.36 11.41 4.51
N VAL A 230 -12.23 12.36 4.79
CA VAL A 230 -11.89 13.77 4.92
C VAL A 230 -12.06 14.20 6.37
N MET A 231 -10.97 14.68 6.96
CA MET A 231 -11.04 15.16 8.33
C MET A 231 -11.76 16.51 8.41
N ASN A 232 -12.80 16.56 9.21
CA ASN A 232 -13.59 17.76 9.45
C ASN A 232 -13.07 18.52 10.69
N ALA A 233 -11.85 19.06 10.59
CA ALA A 233 -11.25 19.79 11.70
C ALA A 233 -11.47 21.30 11.52
N SER A 234 -12.23 21.91 12.41
CA SER A 234 -12.63 23.33 12.31
C SER A 234 -11.56 24.34 12.70
N GLY A 235 -10.37 23.93 13.19
CA GLY A 235 -9.31 24.85 13.56
C GLY A 235 -8.07 24.24 14.20
N ARG A 236 -7.06 25.08 14.48
CA ARG A 236 -5.81 24.65 15.12
C ARG A 236 -6.02 24.01 16.49
N ARG A 237 -7.05 24.45 17.23
CA ARG A 237 -7.38 23.91 18.57
C ARG A 237 -7.83 22.45 18.48
N SER A 238 -8.64 22.09 17.48
CA SER A 238 -9.05 20.69 17.26
C SER A 238 -7.88 19.80 16.89
N LEU A 239 -6.89 20.30 16.13
CA LEU A 239 -5.68 19.52 15.84
C LEU A 239 -4.79 19.30 17.07
N VAL A 240 -4.66 20.29 17.95
CA VAL A 240 -3.92 20.14 19.21
C VAL A 240 -4.65 19.14 20.12
N TRP A 241 -5.97 19.26 20.22
CA TRP A 241 -6.81 18.32 20.97
C TRP A 241 -6.71 16.90 20.42
N LEU A 242 -6.76 16.76 19.10
CA LEU A 242 -6.55 15.49 18.40
C LEU A 242 -5.18 14.87 18.72
N GLY A 243 -4.11 15.68 18.64
CA GLY A 243 -2.75 15.26 19.01
C GLY A 243 -2.67 14.76 20.44
N LEU A 244 -3.35 15.45 21.38
CA LEU A 244 -3.43 15.06 22.79
C LEU A 244 -4.20 13.74 22.97
N GLN A 245 -5.31 13.55 22.27
CA GLN A 245 -6.09 12.31 22.30
C GLN A 245 -5.27 11.11 21.79
N ILE A 246 -4.51 11.29 20.71
CA ILE A 246 -3.61 10.28 20.17
C ILE A 246 -2.51 9.92 21.18
N LEU A 247 -1.92 10.93 21.85
CA LEU A 247 -0.90 10.74 22.89
C LEU A 247 -1.44 9.96 24.10
N LEU A 248 -2.70 10.20 24.46
CA LEU A 248 -3.39 9.53 25.57
C LEU A 248 -3.99 8.16 25.19
N GLY A 249 -3.78 7.69 23.94
CA GLY A 249 -4.33 6.43 23.47
C GLY A 249 -5.86 6.41 23.28
N ARG A 250 -6.52 7.57 23.37
CA ARG A 250 -7.98 7.72 23.26
C ARG A 250 -8.43 7.97 21.82
N THR A 251 -8.11 7.07 20.92
CA THR A 251 -8.41 7.24 19.48
C THR A 251 -9.82 6.80 19.06
N GLY A 252 -10.57 6.12 19.93
CA GLY A 252 -11.87 5.51 19.60
C GLY A 252 -13.08 6.47 19.51
N GLN A 253 -12.92 7.78 19.82
CA GLN A 253 -14.05 8.72 19.85
C GLN A 253 -13.97 9.83 18.78
N LEU A 254 -13.15 9.65 17.74
CA LEU A 254 -12.98 10.66 16.70
C LEU A 254 -14.08 10.55 15.65
N GLN A 255 -15.22 11.17 15.92
CA GLN A 255 -16.41 11.25 15.04
C GLN A 255 -16.27 12.30 13.91
N GLU A 256 -15.06 12.73 13.57
CA GLU A 256 -14.85 13.88 12.66
C GLU A 256 -14.32 13.49 11.28
N LEU A 257 -14.67 12.30 10.76
CA LEU A 257 -14.31 11.89 9.42
C LEU A 257 -15.57 11.80 8.53
N ASP A 258 -15.67 12.69 7.55
CA ASP A 258 -16.60 12.50 6.45
C ASP A 258 -16.08 11.36 5.58
N THR A 259 -16.89 10.34 5.32
CA THR A 259 -16.53 9.17 4.51
C THR A 259 -17.35 9.13 3.23
N PHE A 260 -16.68 8.98 2.10
CA PHE A 260 -17.29 8.86 0.79
C PHE A 260 -16.81 7.57 0.12
N LEU A 261 -17.71 6.74 -0.39
CA LEU A 261 -17.42 5.56 -1.19
C LEU A 261 -17.69 5.89 -2.65
N LEU A 262 -16.67 5.94 -3.48
CA LEU A 262 -16.75 6.44 -4.85
C LEU A 262 -15.86 5.60 -5.77
N GLU A 263 -16.29 5.41 -7.02
CA GLU A 263 -15.46 4.78 -8.06
C GLU A 263 -14.42 5.77 -8.61
N GLU A 264 -14.79 7.04 -8.70
CA GLU A 264 -13.92 8.11 -9.17
C GLU A 264 -14.13 9.38 -8.34
N ALA A 265 -13.04 10.12 -8.11
CA ALA A 265 -13.08 11.42 -7.46
C ALA A 265 -11.98 12.33 -7.99
N THR A 266 -12.27 13.62 -8.10
CA THR A 266 -11.28 14.64 -8.43
C THR A 266 -11.02 15.52 -7.21
N ILE A 267 -9.76 15.65 -6.83
CA ILE A 267 -9.32 16.50 -5.72
C ILE A 267 -8.51 17.68 -6.28
N GLU A 268 -9.09 18.86 -6.19
CA GLU A 268 -8.43 20.11 -6.59
C GLU A 268 -7.83 20.82 -5.39
N LEU A 269 -6.59 21.28 -5.53
CA LEU A 269 -5.90 22.06 -4.52
C LEU A 269 -5.40 23.39 -5.13
N LYS A 270 -5.28 24.43 -4.29
CA LYS A 270 -4.77 25.75 -4.73
C LYS A 270 -3.33 25.70 -5.30
N ARG A 271 -2.54 24.71 -4.88
CA ARG A 271 -1.16 24.53 -5.37
C ARG A 271 -1.18 23.65 -6.61
N SER A 272 -0.43 24.06 -7.63
CA SER A 272 -0.29 23.29 -8.88
C SER A 272 0.46 21.97 -8.68
N THR A 273 1.35 21.89 -7.67
CA THR A 273 2.11 20.68 -7.35
C THR A 273 1.93 20.36 -5.86
N VAL A 274 1.61 19.13 -5.56
CA VAL A 274 1.34 18.63 -4.21
C VAL A 274 2.04 17.32 -3.94
N GLY A 275 2.51 17.15 -2.71
CA GLY A 275 3.04 15.86 -2.25
C GLY A 275 1.88 14.94 -1.87
N VAL A 276 1.85 13.79 -2.49
CA VAL A 276 0.88 12.70 -2.25
C VAL A 276 1.66 11.51 -1.73
N ALA A 277 1.24 10.93 -0.62
CA ALA A 277 1.78 9.65 -0.18
C ALA A 277 0.96 8.52 -0.84
N LEU A 278 1.65 7.53 -1.38
CA LEU A 278 1.11 6.33 -2.01
C LEU A 278 1.78 5.14 -1.33
N ASP A 279 1.01 4.32 -0.64
CA ASP A 279 1.51 3.18 0.14
C ASP A 279 2.75 3.50 1.01
N GLY A 280 2.78 4.73 1.55
CA GLY A 280 3.86 5.23 2.40
C GLY A 280 5.02 5.93 1.67
N GLU A 281 5.08 5.92 0.34
CA GLU A 281 6.06 6.65 -0.47
C GLU A 281 5.50 7.99 -0.95
N VAL A 282 6.31 9.06 -0.91
CA VAL A 282 5.84 10.39 -1.30
C VAL A 282 6.21 10.71 -2.74
N ALA A 283 5.19 10.93 -3.56
CA ALA A 283 5.32 11.43 -4.92
C ALA A 283 4.85 12.90 -5.03
N GLU A 284 5.40 13.65 -5.98
CA GLU A 284 4.89 14.97 -6.35
C GLU A 284 3.99 14.84 -7.57
N LEU A 285 2.75 15.24 -7.42
CA LEU A 285 1.73 15.19 -8.46
C LEU A 285 1.15 16.57 -8.74
N ARG A 286 0.62 16.76 -9.96
CA ARG A 286 -0.04 18.01 -10.35
C ARG A 286 -1.52 17.97 -9.98
N SER A 287 -2.04 19.08 -9.44
CA SER A 287 -3.46 19.31 -9.25
C SER A 287 -4.11 19.73 -10.59
N PRO A 288 -5.33 19.28 -10.91
CA PRO A 288 -6.18 18.40 -10.12
C PRO A 288 -5.69 16.95 -10.06
N LEU A 289 -5.95 16.27 -8.92
CA LEU A 289 -5.65 14.87 -8.73
C LEU A 289 -6.88 14.05 -9.09
N VAL A 290 -6.78 13.21 -10.10
CA VAL A 290 -7.87 12.32 -10.50
C VAL A 290 -7.64 10.95 -9.87
N TYR A 291 -8.51 10.57 -8.96
CA TYR A 291 -8.53 9.27 -8.31
C TYR A 291 -9.54 8.36 -8.99
N ARG A 292 -9.17 7.10 -9.19
CA ARG A 292 -10.04 6.06 -9.75
C ARG A 292 -9.83 4.73 -9.06
N SER A 293 -10.89 3.99 -8.84
CA SER A 293 -10.80 2.56 -8.59
C SER A 293 -10.56 1.83 -9.90
N ARG A 294 -9.72 0.80 -9.88
CA ARG A 294 -9.51 -0.12 -11.00
C ARG A 294 -9.93 -1.52 -10.55
N PRO A 295 -11.21 -1.87 -10.71
CA PRO A 295 -11.76 -3.13 -10.22
C PRO A 295 -11.08 -4.33 -10.84
N GLY A 296 -10.67 -5.29 -10.01
CA GLY A 296 -10.08 -6.55 -10.43
C GLY A 296 -8.80 -6.41 -11.27
N ALA A 297 -8.11 -5.27 -11.22
CA ALA A 297 -6.96 -4.99 -12.09
C ALA A 297 -5.74 -5.83 -11.74
N LEU A 298 -5.56 -6.24 -10.48
CA LEU A 298 -4.41 -7.00 -10.02
C LEU A 298 -4.82 -8.44 -9.70
N GLN A 299 -4.17 -9.41 -10.34
CA GLN A 299 -4.26 -10.81 -9.97
C GLN A 299 -3.20 -11.13 -8.92
N VAL A 300 -3.60 -11.77 -7.80
CA VAL A 300 -2.69 -12.07 -6.67
C VAL A 300 -2.78 -13.53 -6.27
N PHE A 301 -1.65 -14.13 -5.86
CA PHE A 301 -1.65 -15.44 -5.23
C PHE A 301 -2.23 -15.32 -3.81
N VAL A 302 -3.15 -16.24 -3.49
CA VAL A 302 -3.87 -16.27 -2.20
C VAL A 302 -3.92 -17.70 -1.65
N PRO A 303 -4.08 -17.86 -0.33
CA PRO A 303 -4.38 -19.17 0.24
C PRO A 303 -5.61 -19.78 -0.43
N ALA A 304 -5.65 -21.11 -0.56
CA ALA A 304 -6.87 -21.80 -0.96
C ALA A 304 -8.01 -21.38 0.00
N ALA A 305 -9.18 -21.10 -0.55
CA ALA A 305 -10.35 -20.83 0.29
C ALA A 305 -10.53 -22.02 1.25
N GLN A 306 -10.49 -21.76 2.55
CA GLN A 306 -10.90 -22.78 3.51
C GLN A 306 -12.38 -23.05 3.25
N GLU A 307 -12.71 -24.28 2.85
CA GLU A 307 -14.11 -24.70 2.88
C GLU A 307 -14.62 -24.53 4.32
N PRO A 308 -15.80 -23.91 4.51
CA PRO A 308 -16.39 -23.86 5.84
C PRO A 308 -16.47 -25.29 6.34
N ALA A 309 -15.95 -25.54 7.56
CA ALA A 309 -16.07 -26.85 8.20
C ALA A 309 -17.52 -27.30 8.14
N PRO A 310 -17.79 -28.55 7.73
CA PRO A 310 -19.15 -29.09 7.71
C PRO A 310 -19.72 -28.96 9.13
N GLY A 311 -20.78 -28.14 9.26
CA GLY A 311 -21.51 -27.91 10.53
C GLY A 311 -22.30 -29.12 10.99
#